data_ddd6c3c4b14fdefe4ea1fe703455168d
#
_entry.id   ddd6c3c4b14fdefe4ea1fe703455168d
#
_cell.length_a   1.000
_cell.length_b   1.000
_cell.length_c   1.000
_cell.angle_alpha   90.00
_cell.angle_beta   90.00
_cell.angle_gamma   90.00
#
_symmetry.space_group_name_H-M   'P 1'
#
loop_
_entity.id
_entity.type
_entity.pdbx_description
1 polymer ?
#
loop_
_entity_poly.entity_id
_entity_poly.type
_entity_poly.pdbx_seq_one_letter_code
_entity_poly.pdbx_strand_id
1 'polypeptide(L)'
;MLFYRSLLFLLPLGSVHIASAQPPAPEDFVNGVYHTIVDPSFDHYYLIAGADTCRFVKYDYDEWEKYYLEEPVPFITLNELSEKAWLSRFPYFWKQGRLEKAVCITVQKADSLLFPERYGPVDRRRPLVERLVFSFSLPQFTDDGRYAVIDLNSVCGVNCGISTTCIFKRGEGGWKLIGRHVNYSSSPE
;
A
#
# COMPACT_ATOMS: atom_id res chain seq x y z
N MET A 1 40.38 55.03 31.09
CA MET A 1 40.36 54.20 29.85
C MET A 1 39.90 52.78 30.21
N LEU A 2 38.62 52.49 30.00
CA LEU A 2 38.05 51.17 30.27
C LEU A 2 37.92 50.45 28.92
N PHE A 3 38.65 49.34 28.78
CA PHE A 3 38.50 48.41 27.63
C PHE A 3 37.37 47.43 27.88
N TYR A 4 36.25 47.59 27.15
CA TYR A 4 35.20 46.58 27.03
C TYR A 4 35.68 45.45 26.09
N ARG A 5 35.94 44.27 26.62
CA ARG A 5 36.11 43.05 25.84
C ARG A 5 34.73 42.41 25.59
N SER A 6 34.19 42.57 24.38
CA SER A 6 33.02 41.85 23.92
C SER A 6 33.39 40.40 23.66
N LEU A 7 32.89 39.48 24.49
CA LEU A 7 32.99 38.03 24.30
C LEU A 7 31.88 37.64 23.35
N LEU A 8 32.19 37.39 22.06
CA LEU A 8 31.29 36.77 21.10
C LEU A 8 31.19 35.29 21.43
N PHE A 9 30.04 34.86 21.98
CA PHE A 9 29.66 33.46 22.08
C PHE A 9 29.21 32.97 20.70
N LEU A 10 30.09 32.26 19.99
CA LEU A 10 29.75 31.43 18.85
C LEU A 10 29.01 30.17 19.36
N LEU A 11 27.68 30.19 19.32
CA LEU A 11 26.88 28.98 19.50
C LEU A 11 27.11 28.09 18.28
N PRO A 12 27.51 26.81 18.46
CA PRO A 12 27.56 25.88 17.35
C PRO A 12 26.13 25.63 16.88
N LEU A 13 25.80 26.06 15.67
CA LEU A 13 24.62 25.62 14.94
C LEU A 13 24.78 24.11 14.69
N GLY A 14 24.32 23.31 15.64
CA GLY A 14 24.16 21.87 15.46
C GLY A 14 23.19 21.65 14.32
N SER A 15 23.70 21.28 13.16
CA SER A 15 22.88 20.75 12.07
C SER A 15 22.23 19.48 12.59
N VAL A 16 20.93 19.59 12.91
CA VAL A 16 20.08 18.42 13.15
C VAL A 16 19.96 17.72 11.80
N HIS A 17 20.84 16.76 11.55
CA HIS A 17 20.63 15.80 10.48
C HIS A 17 19.38 14.98 10.86
N ILE A 18 18.23 15.38 10.33
CA ILE A 18 17.07 14.49 10.27
C ILE A 18 17.51 13.33 9.40
N ALA A 19 17.92 12.24 10.03
CA ALA A 19 18.23 11.02 9.31
C ALA A 19 16.96 10.63 8.54
N SER A 20 17.00 10.78 7.22
CA SER A 20 15.94 10.30 6.34
C SER A 20 15.82 8.81 6.58
N ALA A 21 14.70 8.37 7.13
CA ALA A 21 14.47 6.95 7.39
C ALA A 21 14.34 6.27 6.03
N GLN A 22 15.30 5.39 5.70
CA GLN A 22 15.23 4.62 4.48
C GLN A 22 13.87 3.90 4.38
N PRO A 23 13.19 3.94 3.22
CA PRO A 23 11.96 3.18 3.01
C PRO A 23 12.18 1.70 3.32
N PRO A 24 11.21 1.03 3.96
CA PRO A 24 11.30 -0.40 4.22
C PRO A 24 11.27 -1.20 2.91
N ALA A 25 11.71 -2.46 2.97
CA ALA A 25 11.43 -3.37 1.85
C ALA A 25 9.90 -3.49 1.63
N PRO A 26 9.45 -3.69 0.38
CA PRO A 26 8.02 -3.79 0.07
C PRO A 26 7.29 -4.84 0.90
N GLU A 27 7.90 -6.00 1.12
CA GLU A 27 7.33 -7.07 1.93
C GLU A 27 7.22 -6.70 3.41
N ASP A 28 8.22 -6.01 3.96
CA ASP A 28 8.21 -5.57 5.36
C ASP A 28 7.10 -4.54 5.59
N PHE A 29 6.88 -3.66 4.62
CA PHE A 29 5.76 -2.72 4.66
C PHE A 29 4.43 -3.46 4.64
N VAL A 30 4.21 -4.36 3.66
CA VAL A 30 2.94 -5.10 3.52
C VAL A 30 2.66 -5.92 4.78
N ASN A 31 3.68 -6.60 5.35
CA ASN A 31 3.52 -7.32 6.62
C ASN A 31 3.17 -6.39 7.78
N GLY A 32 3.76 -5.19 7.83
CA GLY A 32 3.47 -4.19 8.85
C GLY A 32 2.05 -3.62 8.81
N VAL A 33 1.39 -3.65 7.63
CA VAL A 33 0.02 -3.17 7.44
C VAL A 33 -1.00 -4.29 7.17
N TYR A 34 -0.56 -5.54 7.21
CA TYR A 34 -1.36 -6.72 6.84
C TYR A 34 -2.75 -6.72 7.45
N HIS A 35 -2.87 -6.55 8.78
CA HIS A 35 -4.15 -6.57 9.49
C HIS A 35 -5.10 -5.41 9.12
N THR A 36 -4.59 -4.41 8.42
CA THR A 36 -5.39 -3.27 7.96
C THR A 36 -5.95 -3.50 6.56
N ILE A 37 -5.25 -4.29 5.74
CA ILE A 37 -5.54 -4.47 4.32
C ILE A 37 -6.16 -5.83 3.97
N VAL A 38 -5.92 -6.85 4.80
CA VAL A 38 -6.48 -8.21 4.64
C VAL A 38 -7.21 -8.56 5.92
N ASP A 39 -8.35 -9.22 5.83
CA ASP A 39 -9.09 -9.68 7.01
C ASP A 39 -8.22 -10.65 7.83
N PRO A 40 -7.90 -10.33 9.08
CA PRO A 40 -7.01 -11.14 9.92
C PRO A 40 -7.57 -12.53 10.25
N SER A 41 -8.88 -12.75 10.06
CA SER A 41 -9.54 -14.05 10.27
C SER A 41 -9.13 -15.09 9.23
N PHE A 42 -8.53 -14.68 8.12
CA PHE A 42 -8.05 -15.63 7.10
C PHE A 42 -6.83 -16.40 7.62
N ASP A 43 -6.89 -17.74 7.54
CA ASP A 43 -5.73 -18.58 7.83
C ASP A 43 -4.63 -18.41 6.78
N HIS A 44 -5.03 -18.20 5.52
CA HIS A 44 -4.18 -17.85 4.39
C HIS A 44 -4.99 -17.09 3.34
N TYR A 45 -4.30 -16.41 2.43
CA TYR A 45 -4.92 -15.79 1.26
C TYR A 45 -4.09 -16.02 0.00
N TYR A 46 -4.76 -16.11 -1.16
CA TYR A 46 -4.08 -16.22 -2.44
C TYR A 46 -3.69 -14.85 -2.96
N LEU A 47 -2.42 -14.70 -3.32
CA LEU A 47 -1.86 -13.46 -3.87
C LEU A 47 -1.27 -13.73 -5.25
N ILE A 48 -1.66 -12.95 -6.26
CA ILE A 48 -1.00 -12.97 -7.56
C ILE A 48 0.46 -12.53 -7.36
N ALA A 49 1.40 -13.38 -7.78
CA ALA A 49 2.83 -13.17 -7.55
C ALA A 49 3.37 -11.91 -8.24
N GLY A 50 2.84 -11.53 -9.40
CA GLY A 50 3.18 -10.25 -10.05
C GLY A 50 2.50 -9.08 -9.34
N ALA A 51 3.28 -8.09 -8.91
CA ALA A 51 2.72 -6.86 -8.39
C ALA A 51 2.03 -6.06 -9.50
N ASP A 52 0.86 -5.50 -9.18
CA ASP A 52 0.17 -4.57 -10.06
C ASP A 52 0.89 -3.22 -10.13
N THR A 53 0.59 -2.44 -11.16
CA THR A 53 0.98 -1.04 -11.22
C THR A 53 0.14 -0.25 -10.24
N CYS A 54 0.77 0.54 -9.38
CA CYS A 54 0.06 1.47 -8.50
C CYS A 54 -0.65 2.52 -9.36
N ARG A 55 -1.97 2.61 -9.23
CA ARG A 55 -2.83 3.52 -9.99
C ARG A 55 -3.13 4.80 -9.23
N PHE A 56 -2.42 5.04 -8.13
CA PHE A 56 -2.59 6.28 -7.40
C PHE A 56 -2.34 7.45 -8.34
N VAL A 57 -3.43 8.02 -8.78
CA VAL A 57 -3.43 9.24 -9.59
C VAL A 57 -3.93 10.34 -8.68
N LYS A 58 -3.25 11.46 -8.69
CA LYS A 58 -3.71 12.71 -8.13
C LYS A 58 -4.99 13.15 -8.85
N TYR A 59 -6.10 12.49 -8.58
CA TYR A 59 -7.40 13.04 -8.90
C TYR A 59 -7.73 14.02 -7.79
N ASP A 60 -8.02 15.20 -8.19
CA ASP A 60 -8.53 16.29 -7.40
C ASP A 60 -8.16 16.22 -5.90
N TYR A 61 -7.08 16.93 -5.54
CA TYR A 61 -6.59 17.01 -4.16
C TYR A 61 -7.72 17.32 -3.17
N ASP A 62 -8.66 18.17 -3.56
CA ASP A 62 -9.80 18.57 -2.74
C ASP A 62 -10.74 17.39 -2.44
N GLU A 63 -10.88 16.43 -3.37
CA GLU A 63 -11.65 15.21 -3.14
C GLU A 63 -10.94 14.28 -2.15
N TRP A 64 -9.62 14.09 -2.29
CA TRP A 64 -8.86 13.27 -1.34
C TRP A 64 -8.90 13.86 0.06
N GLU A 65 -8.65 15.16 0.21
CA GLU A 65 -8.66 15.82 1.51
C GLU A 65 -10.05 15.74 2.15
N LYS A 66 -11.12 15.95 1.37
CA LYS A 66 -12.46 16.03 1.90
C LYS A 66 -13.11 14.68 2.20
N TYR A 67 -12.85 13.66 1.37
CA TYR A 67 -13.62 12.41 1.41
C TYR A 67 -12.81 11.17 1.80
N TYR A 68 -11.49 11.20 1.65
CA TYR A 68 -10.68 9.99 1.73
C TYR A 68 -9.57 10.03 2.76
N LEU A 69 -9.22 11.20 3.27
CA LEU A 69 -8.19 11.37 4.28
C LEU A 69 -8.80 11.53 5.67
N GLU A 70 -8.30 10.76 6.64
CA GLU A 70 -8.65 10.92 8.06
C GLU A 70 -7.89 12.07 8.72
N GLU A 71 -6.75 12.46 8.16
CA GLU A 71 -5.92 13.56 8.63
C GLU A 71 -5.28 14.30 7.44
N PRO A 72 -5.01 15.62 7.56
CA PRO A 72 -4.43 16.40 6.47
C PRO A 72 -3.06 15.86 6.05
N VAL A 73 -2.86 15.76 4.73
CA VAL A 73 -1.58 15.40 4.12
C VAL A 73 -1.11 16.58 3.26
N PRO A 74 0.15 17.02 3.37
CA PRO A 74 0.65 18.10 2.52
C PRO A 74 0.47 17.78 1.03
N PHE A 75 0.01 18.77 0.25
CA PHE A 75 -0.18 18.61 -1.20
C PHE A 75 1.08 18.11 -1.91
N ILE A 76 2.26 18.61 -1.51
CA ILE A 76 3.54 18.18 -2.07
C ILE A 76 3.78 16.67 -1.86
N THR A 77 3.35 16.13 -0.71
CA THR A 77 3.43 14.69 -0.39
C THR A 77 2.57 13.85 -1.32
N LEU A 78 1.33 14.28 -1.58
CA LEU A 78 0.44 13.57 -2.50
C LEU A 78 0.96 13.63 -3.93
N ASN A 79 1.54 14.76 -4.35
CA ASN A 79 2.20 14.89 -5.64
C ASN A 79 3.36 13.90 -5.78
N GLU A 80 4.25 13.88 -4.79
CA GLU A 80 5.41 12.99 -4.79
C GLU A 80 4.99 11.52 -4.89
N LEU A 81 4.00 11.09 -4.11
CA LEU A 81 3.47 9.72 -4.19
C LEU A 81 2.87 9.41 -5.56
N SER A 82 2.14 10.37 -6.16
CA SER A 82 1.55 10.22 -7.49
C SER A 82 2.62 10.09 -8.58
N GLU A 83 3.66 10.90 -8.53
CA GLU A 83 4.77 10.83 -9.48
C GLU A 83 5.50 9.48 -9.37
N LYS A 84 5.78 9.01 -8.15
CA LYS A 84 6.42 7.72 -7.91
C LYS A 84 5.55 6.55 -8.37
N ALA A 85 4.25 6.60 -8.11
CA ALA A 85 3.30 5.59 -8.60
C ALA A 85 3.30 5.53 -10.14
N TRP A 86 3.34 6.67 -10.81
CA TRP A 86 3.42 6.75 -12.27
C TRP A 86 4.74 6.20 -12.83
N LEU A 87 5.86 6.43 -12.15
CA LEU A 87 7.20 5.99 -12.57
C LEU A 87 7.46 4.50 -12.26
N SER A 88 6.72 3.91 -11.32
CA SER A 88 6.88 2.53 -10.88
C SER A 88 6.28 1.52 -11.88
N ARG A 89 6.93 1.37 -13.02
CA ARG A 89 6.51 0.46 -14.10
C ARG A 89 7.36 -0.80 -14.22
N PHE A 90 8.27 -1.02 -13.27
CA PHE A 90 9.11 -2.21 -13.30
C PHE A 90 8.37 -3.43 -12.77
N PRO A 91 8.49 -4.61 -13.43
CA PRO A 91 7.90 -5.83 -12.93
C PRO A 91 8.50 -6.18 -11.56
N TYR A 92 7.65 -6.34 -10.57
CA TYR A 92 8.02 -6.85 -9.26
C TYR A 92 7.28 -8.15 -8.99
N PHE A 93 7.93 -9.07 -8.31
CA PHE A 93 7.32 -10.36 -7.98
C PHE A 93 7.42 -10.62 -6.48
N TRP A 94 6.25 -10.76 -5.86
CA TRP A 94 6.13 -11.18 -4.47
C TRP A 94 6.68 -12.58 -4.29
N LYS A 95 7.55 -12.76 -3.31
CA LYS A 95 8.20 -14.05 -3.08
C LYS A 95 7.40 -14.87 -2.07
N GLN A 96 7.18 -16.15 -2.40
CA GLN A 96 6.55 -17.10 -1.48
C GLN A 96 7.31 -17.13 -0.14
N GLY A 97 6.57 -17.07 0.97
CA GLY A 97 7.11 -17.11 2.33
C GLY A 97 7.69 -15.78 2.84
N ARG A 98 7.61 -14.69 2.06
CA ARG A 98 8.02 -13.35 2.50
C ARG A 98 6.86 -12.53 3.04
N LEU A 99 5.66 -12.79 2.59
CA LEU A 99 4.44 -12.15 3.08
C LEU A 99 3.70 -13.08 4.02
N GLU A 100 3.24 -12.52 5.14
CA GLU A 100 2.50 -13.26 6.17
C GLU A 100 1.22 -13.87 5.57
N LYS A 101 1.02 -15.16 5.80
CA LYS A 101 -0.13 -15.94 5.35
C LYS A 101 -0.40 -15.94 3.83
N ALA A 102 0.43 -15.29 3.01
CA ALA A 102 0.24 -15.24 1.56
C ALA A 102 0.69 -16.55 0.88
N VAL A 103 -0.18 -17.08 0.05
CA VAL A 103 0.14 -18.12 -0.93
C VAL A 103 0.27 -17.46 -2.29
N CYS A 104 1.51 -17.24 -2.73
CA CYS A 104 1.77 -16.61 -4.02
C CYS A 104 1.41 -17.56 -5.16
N ILE A 105 0.56 -17.10 -6.08
CA ILE A 105 0.07 -17.88 -7.21
C ILE A 105 0.32 -17.17 -8.54
N THR A 106 0.34 -17.95 -9.62
CA THR A 106 0.40 -17.38 -10.98
C THR A 106 -0.97 -16.86 -11.40
N VAL A 107 -0.98 -16.00 -12.44
CA VAL A 107 -2.21 -15.48 -13.04
C VAL A 107 -3.11 -16.65 -13.55
N GLN A 108 -2.51 -17.69 -14.15
CA GLN A 108 -3.26 -18.88 -14.62
C GLN A 108 -3.90 -19.62 -13.46
N LYS A 109 -3.22 -19.75 -12.32
CA LYS A 109 -3.79 -20.36 -11.12
C LYS A 109 -4.91 -19.50 -10.54
N ALA A 110 -4.75 -18.18 -10.51
CA ALA A 110 -5.78 -17.24 -10.12
C ALA A 110 -7.04 -17.39 -11.00
N ASP A 111 -6.88 -17.42 -12.33
CA ASP A 111 -7.99 -17.64 -13.27
C ASP A 111 -8.72 -18.95 -12.98
N SER A 112 -8.01 -20.03 -12.71
CA SER A 112 -8.62 -21.33 -12.35
C SER A 112 -9.37 -21.34 -11.01
N LEU A 113 -9.02 -20.47 -10.08
CA LEU A 113 -9.71 -20.32 -8.80
C LEU A 113 -10.95 -19.42 -8.93
N LEU A 114 -10.83 -18.34 -9.71
CA LEU A 114 -11.88 -17.34 -9.90
C LEU A 114 -12.99 -17.83 -10.85
N PHE A 115 -12.61 -18.61 -11.87
CA PHE A 115 -13.50 -19.08 -12.95
C PHE A 115 -13.40 -20.60 -13.12
N PRO A 116 -13.68 -21.38 -12.06
CA PRO A 116 -13.50 -22.83 -12.11
C PRO A 116 -14.35 -23.50 -13.18
N GLU A 117 -15.49 -22.90 -13.57
CA GLU A 117 -16.37 -23.41 -14.63
C GLU A 117 -15.67 -23.51 -16.01
N ARG A 118 -14.60 -22.75 -16.24
CA ARG A 118 -13.80 -22.85 -17.47
C ARG A 118 -12.89 -24.08 -17.49
N TYR A 119 -12.67 -24.70 -16.33
CA TYR A 119 -11.69 -25.77 -16.14
C TYR A 119 -12.34 -27.12 -15.74
N GLY A 120 -13.66 -27.18 -15.53
CA GLY A 120 -14.35 -28.39 -15.19
C GLY A 120 -15.60 -28.21 -14.31
N PRO A 121 -16.17 -29.29 -13.76
CA PRO A 121 -17.32 -29.21 -12.88
C PRO A 121 -17.01 -28.40 -11.61
N VAL A 122 -17.88 -27.43 -11.29
CA VAL A 122 -17.69 -26.54 -10.14
C VAL A 122 -18.28 -27.17 -8.88
N ASP A 123 -17.47 -27.31 -7.84
CA ASP A 123 -18.00 -27.52 -6.50
C ASP A 123 -18.46 -26.18 -5.91
N ARG A 124 -19.74 -25.87 -6.01
CA ARG A 124 -20.37 -24.65 -5.51
C ARG A 124 -20.35 -24.52 -3.98
N ARG A 125 -19.92 -25.57 -3.27
CA ARG A 125 -19.85 -25.58 -1.79
C ARG A 125 -18.58 -24.97 -1.24
N ARG A 126 -17.61 -24.63 -2.10
CA ARG A 126 -16.37 -23.98 -1.62
C ARG A 126 -16.68 -22.64 -0.99
N PRO A 127 -16.19 -22.37 0.23
CA PRO A 127 -16.34 -21.08 0.89
C PRO A 127 -15.81 -19.93 0.02
N LEU A 128 -16.39 -18.75 0.15
CA LEU A 128 -15.96 -17.55 -0.58
C LEU A 128 -14.45 -17.26 -0.36
N VAL A 129 -13.97 -17.49 0.86
CA VAL A 129 -12.57 -17.36 1.26
C VAL A 129 -11.60 -18.17 0.38
N GLU A 130 -11.99 -19.37 -0.03
CA GLU A 130 -11.18 -20.22 -0.90
C GLU A 130 -11.15 -19.76 -2.37
N ARG A 131 -11.94 -18.74 -2.72
CA ARG A 131 -12.02 -18.15 -4.06
C ARG A 131 -11.52 -16.71 -4.09
N LEU A 132 -11.19 -16.13 -2.94
CA LEU A 132 -10.72 -14.75 -2.86
C LEU A 132 -9.25 -14.68 -3.26
N VAL A 133 -8.98 -13.96 -4.33
CA VAL A 133 -7.64 -13.72 -4.84
C VAL A 133 -7.30 -12.25 -4.71
N PHE A 134 -6.16 -11.96 -4.14
CA PHE A 134 -5.62 -10.61 -4.00
C PHE A 134 -4.58 -10.31 -5.07
N SER A 135 -4.46 -9.05 -5.45
CA SER A 135 -3.27 -8.49 -6.05
C SER A 135 -2.91 -7.16 -5.39
N PHE A 136 -1.64 -6.94 -5.17
CA PHE A 136 -1.11 -5.72 -4.57
C PHE A 136 -0.21 -5.02 -5.57
N SER A 137 -0.29 -3.69 -5.63
CA SER A 137 0.74 -2.92 -6.31
C SER A 137 2.02 -2.89 -5.49
N LEU A 138 3.13 -2.55 -6.12
CA LEU A 138 4.34 -2.19 -5.39
C LEU A 138 4.06 -0.92 -4.57
N PRO A 139 4.29 -0.93 -3.24
CA PRO A 139 4.11 0.27 -2.43
C PRO A 139 5.08 1.37 -2.85
N GLN A 140 4.59 2.61 -2.91
CA GLN A 140 5.40 3.79 -3.19
C GLN A 140 5.56 4.59 -1.91
N PHE A 141 6.78 5.05 -1.65
CA PHE A 141 7.13 5.79 -0.43
C PHE A 141 7.58 7.20 -0.78
N THR A 142 7.30 8.17 0.10
CA THR A 142 7.96 9.48 0.03
C THR A 142 9.45 9.36 0.32
N ASP A 143 10.26 10.32 -0.18
CA ASP A 143 11.72 10.31 0.01
C ASP A 143 12.12 10.38 1.49
N ASP A 144 11.29 11.00 2.32
CA ASP A 144 11.48 11.05 3.77
C ASP A 144 10.99 9.78 4.49
N GLY A 145 10.39 8.82 3.76
CA GLY A 145 9.89 7.56 4.27
C GLY A 145 8.71 7.69 5.25
N ARG A 146 8.04 8.84 5.30
CA ARG A 146 6.94 9.10 6.23
C ARG A 146 5.57 8.70 5.71
N TYR A 147 5.40 8.64 4.40
CA TYR A 147 4.14 8.27 3.77
C TYR A 147 4.35 7.15 2.77
N ALA A 148 3.31 6.36 2.59
CA ALA A 148 3.28 5.29 1.60
C ALA A 148 1.89 5.20 0.96
N VAL A 149 1.85 4.79 -0.32
CA VAL A 149 0.61 4.46 -1.02
C VAL A 149 0.73 3.06 -1.63
N ILE A 150 -0.37 2.31 -1.59
CA ILE A 150 -0.50 0.98 -2.19
C ILE A 150 -1.91 0.79 -2.73
N ASP A 151 -2.03 0.14 -3.89
CA ASP A 151 -3.31 -0.35 -4.40
C ASP A 151 -3.49 -1.81 -4.04
N LEU A 152 -4.70 -2.14 -3.68
CA LEU A 152 -5.17 -3.46 -3.28
C LEU A 152 -6.35 -3.85 -4.14
N ASN A 153 -6.28 -4.99 -4.79
CA ASN A 153 -7.42 -5.58 -5.47
C ASN A 153 -7.74 -6.92 -4.81
N SER A 154 -9.00 -7.15 -4.54
CA SER A 154 -9.51 -8.47 -4.15
C SER A 154 -10.62 -8.86 -5.10
N VAL A 155 -10.55 -10.08 -5.62
CA VAL A 155 -11.50 -10.62 -6.62
C VAL A 155 -11.96 -11.99 -6.18
N CYS A 156 -13.27 -12.27 -6.33
CA CYS A 156 -13.89 -13.54 -5.95
C CYS A 156 -14.72 -14.18 -7.08
N GLY A 157 -14.56 -13.72 -8.31
CA GLY A 157 -15.25 -14.21 -9.50
C GLY A 157 -15.77 -13.10 -10.39
N VAL A 158 -16.68 -13.42 -11.30
CA VAL A 158 -17.35 -12.44 -12.16
C VAL A 158 -18.20 -11.53 -11.28
N ASN A 159 -18.14 -10.22 -11.52
CA ASN A 159 -18.91 -9.21 -10.77
C ASN A 159 -18.70 -9.25 -9.23
N CYS A 160 -17.55 -9.74 -8.78
CA CYS A 160 -17.23 -9.78 -7.37
C CYS A 160 -15.79 -9.31 -7.16
N GLY A 161 -15.62 -8.12 -6.65
CA GLY A 161 -14.30 -7.58 -6.37
C GLY A 161 -14.31 -6.15 -5.84
N ILE A 162 -13.22 -5.77 -5.20
CA ILE A 162 -12.97 -4.42 -4.71
C ILE A 162 -11.55 -4.02 -5.10
N SER A 163 -11.43 -2.84 -5.67
CA SER A 163 -10.15 -2.17 -5.89
C SER A 163 -10.07 -0.95 -4.97
N THR A 164 -9.01 -0.86 -4.19
CA THR A 164 -8.86 0.18 -3.17
C THR A 164 -7.44 0.75 -3.21
N THR A 165 -7.32 2.07 -3.19
CA THR A 165 -6.06 2.77 -2.93
C THR A 165 -5.99 3.14 -1.46
N CYS A 166 -4.89 2.83 -0.82
CA CYS A 166 -4.64 3.12 0.61
C CYS A 166 -3.42 4.00 0.78
N ILE A 167 -3.55 5.05 1.61
CA ILE A 167 -2.45 5.93 2.02
C ILE A 167 -2.15 5.68 3.49
N PHE A 168 -0.88 5.49 3.79
CA PHE A 168 -0.37 5.25 5.13
C PHE A 168 0.60 6.35 5.54
N LYS A 169 0.63 6.62 6.85
CA LYS A 169 1.60 7.50 7.49
C LYS A 169 2.39 6.72 8.54
N ARG A 170 3.70 6.91 8.54
CA ARG A 170 4.59 6.29 9.53
C ARG A 170 4.58 7.09 10.83
N GLY A 171 4.32 6.43 11.94
CA GLY A 171 4.39 6.95 13.30
C GLY A 171 5.32 6.12 14.19
N GLU A 172 5.37 6.43 15.48
CA GLU A 172 6.18 5.70 16.46
C GLU A 172 5.75 4.23 16.60
N GLY A 173 4.46 3.94 16.43
CA GLY A 173 3.88 2.59 16.50
C GLY A 173 3.86 1.83 15.17
N GLY A 174 4.50 2.34 14.12
CA GLY A 174 4.47 1.75 12.79
C GLY A 174 3.60 2.52 11.79
N TRP A 175 3.06 1.83 10.80
CA TRP A 175 2.25 2.42 9.75
C TRP A 175 0.77 2.51 10.16
N LYS A 176 0.18 3.70 10.04
CA LYS A 176 -1.23 3.98 10.25
C LYS A 176 -1.90 4.26 8.91
N LEU A 177 -3.04 3.62 8.62
CA LEU A 177 -3.90 3.99 7.51
C LEU A 177 -4.49 5.39 7.79
N ILE A 178 -4.33 6.31 6.86
CA ILE A 178 -4.84 7.68 6.96
C ILE A 178 -5.74 8.08 5.80
N GLY A 179 -5.79 7.27 4.76
CA GLY A 179 -6.67 7.51 3.62
C GLY A 179 -6.99 6.23 2.88
N ARG A 180 -8.25 6.10 2.44
CA ARG A 180 -8.74 4.98 1.65
C ARG A 180 -9.72 5.46 0.60
N HIS A 181 -9.47 5.10 -0.64
CA HIS A 181 -10.36 5.33 -1.78
C HIS A 181 -10.74 4.01 -2.44
N VAL A 182 -12.03 3.75 -2.57
CA VAL A 182 -12.54 2.59 -3.30
C VAL A 182 -12.69 2.99 -4.77
N ASN A 183 -11.79 2.51 -5.62
CA ASN A 183 -11.78 2.81 -7.05
C ASN A 183 -12.91 2.07 -7.81
N TYR A 184 -13.20 0.86 -7.34
CA TYR A 184 -14.22 -0.01 -7.94
C TYR A 184 -14.71 -1.02 -6.88
N SER A 185 -16.01 -1.25 -6.85
CA SER A 185 -16.60 -2.35 -6.08
C SER A 185 -17.71 -2.99 -6.91
N SER A 186 -17.76 -4.31 -6.94
CA SER A 186 -18.87 -5.08 -7.45
C SER A 186 -19.26 -6.15 -6.42
N SER A 187 -20.55 -6.32 -6.23
CA SER A 187 -21.09 -7.39 -5.39
C SER A 187 -21.48 -8.59 -6.26
N PRO A 188 -21.35 -9.83 -5.77
CA PRO A 188 -21.92 -10.98 -6.45
C PRO A 188 -23.45 -10.81 -6.52
N GLU A 189 -24.03 -11.06 -7.70
CA GLU A 189 -25.47 -11.21 -7.88
C GLU A 189 -25.97 -12.52 -7.27
#